data_cc0cf084fa249fe1623be5447dafbab6
#
_entry.id   cc0cf084fa249fe1623be5447dafbab6
#
_cell.length_a   1.000
_cell.length_b   1.000
_cell.length_c   1.000
_cell.angle_alpha   90.00
_cell.angle_beta   90.00
_cell.angle_gamma   90.00
#
_symmetry.space_group_name_H-M   'P 1'
#
loop_
_entity.id
_entity.type
_entity.pdbx_description
1 polymer ?
#
loop_
_entity_poly.entity_id
_entity_poly.type
_entity_poly.pdbx_seq_one_letter_code
_entity_poly.pdbx_strand_id
1 'polypeptide(L)'
;LKESFKWLLLSSDQNNPEAQLELGVALSTGSGVEKNFSEAYKWFLISAEAGNKIAQNEVGRALRDGLGAPKDMQQAFGWFVKSANLGYKEAMTNVGLAYLDGQGVIKNIQDAIEWFRKSADQGDANAEYHLAKMYSSGVHISPNPTEAFKLMQSAAINGLVVAQRELGEFYSKGVGTTKNPSMAFEWINKASENDDGRAHYLLAQ
;
A
#
# COMPACT_ATOMS: atom_id res chain seq x y z
N LEU A 1 -11.69 24.93 -1.21
CA LEU A 1 -12.15 23.52 -1.37
C LEU A 1 -13.38 23.41 -2.29
N LYS A 2 -14.50 24.15 -2.03
CA LYS A 2 -15.69 24.11 -2.90
C LYS A 2 -15.43 24.64 -4.32
N GLU A 3 -14.60 25.66 -4.47
CA GLU A 3 -14.21 26.17 -5.78
C GLU A 3 -13.28 25.21 -6.53
N SER A 4 -12.33 24.61 -5.85
CA SER A 4 -11.45 23.58 -6.41
C SER A 4 -12.26 22.42 -7.00
N PHE A 5 -13.28 21.95 -6.29
CA PHE A 5 -14.16 20.90 -6.77
C PHE A 5 -14.91 21.27 -8.06
N LYS A 6 -15.37 22.54 -8.20
CA LYS A 6 -16.01 23.01 -9.42
C LYS A 6 -15.06 22.98 -10.63
N TRP A 7 -13.82 23.37 -10.43
CA TRP A 7 -12.80 23.34 -11.50
C TRP A 7 -12.43 21.91 -11.90
N LEU A 8 -12.37 20.99 -10.91
CA LEU A 8 -12.16 19.57 -11.18
C LEU A 8 -13.32 19.00 -12.03
N LEU A 9 -14.57 19.34 -11.70
CA LEU A 9 -15.73 18.91 -12.46
C LEU A 9 -15.67 19.42 -13.92
N LEU A 10 -15.37 20.69 -14.12
CA LEU A 10 -15.24 21.27 -15.46
C LEU A 10 -14.08 20.63 -16.27
N SER A 11 -12.98 20.27 -15.61
CA SER A 11 -11.85 19.62 -16.27
C SER A 11 -12.13 18.15 -16.57
N SER A 12 -12.87 17.48 -15.70
CA SER A 12 -13.25 16.05 -15.90
C SER A 12 -14.21 15.89 -17.08
N ASP A 13 -15.09 16.88 -17.31
CA ASP A 13 -16.01 16.92 -18.46
C ASP A 13 -15.26 17.06 -19.81
N GLN A 14 -14.01 17.49 -19.80
CA GLN A 14 -13.13 17.56 -20.98
C GLN A 14 -12.34 16.27 -21.24
N ASN A 15 -12.74 15.14 -20.65
CA ASN A 15 -12.08 13.85 -20.75
C ASN A 15 -10.61 13.83 -20.29
N ASN A 16 -10.25 14.65 -19.29
CA ASN A 16 -8.93 14.62 -18.67
C ASN A 16 -8.86 13.52 -17.59
N PRO A 17 -8.08 12.43 -17.79
CA PRO A 17 -8.04 11.31 -16.84
C PRO A 17 -7.50 11.69 -15.45
N GLU A 18 -6.57 12.66 -15.38
CA GLU A 18 -6.06 13.15 -14.10
C GLU A 18 -7.15 13.89 -13.32
N ALA A 19 -7.92 14.76 -13.97
CA ALA A 19 -9.01 15.48 -13.33
C ALA A 19 -10.14 14.52 -12.88
N GLN A 20 -10.42 13.48 -13.68
CA GLN A 20 -11.38 12.43 -13.33
C GLN A 20 -10.92 11.63 -12.09
N LEU A 21 -9.62 11.29 -12.02
CA LEU A 21 -9.03 10.66 -10.83
C LEU A 21 -9.18 11.56 -9.59
N GLU A 22 -8.77 12.81 -9.68
CA GLU A 22 -8.84 13.77 -8.58
C GLU A 22 -10.27 14.01 -8.10
N LEU A 23 -11.25 14.03 -9.01
CA LEU A 23 -12.66 14.13 -8.67
C LEU A 23 -13.13 12.87 -7.91
N GLY A 24 -12.73 11.69 -8.34
CA GLY A 24 -12.95 10.44 -7.61
C GLY A 24 -12.35 10.47 -6.21
N VAL A 25 -11.12 10.97 -6.07
CA VAL A 25 -10.45 11.15 -4.78
C VAL A 25 -11.22 12.13 -3.89
N ALA A 26 -11.60 13.29 -4.41
CA ALA A 26 -12.39 14.28 -3.66
C ALA A 26 -13.71 13.69 -3.12
N LEU A 27 -14.42 12.94 -3.96
CA LEU A 27 -15.66 12.26 -3.59
C LEU A 27 -15.45 11.11 -2.59
N SER A 28 -14.38 10.38 -2.68
CA SER A 28 -14.07 9.25 -1.77
C SER A 28 -13.61 9.73 -0.40
N THR A 29 -12.92 10.86 -0.33
CA THR A 29 -12.41 11.44 0.92
C THR A 29 -13.36 12.45 1.57
N GLY A 30 -14.25 13.05 0.79
CA GLY A 30 -15.10 14.17 1.22
C GLY A 30 -14.38 15.52 1.18
N SER A 31 -13.30 15.65 0.36
CA SER A 31 -12.53 16.87 0.25
C SER A 31 -13.25 17.93 -0.58
N GLY A 32 -13.89 18.91 0.08
CA GLY A 32 -14.62 19.98 -0.57
C GLY A 32 -16.03 19.63 -1.08
N VAL A 33 -16.45 18.38 -0.90
CA VAL A 33 -17.73 17.82 -1.31
C VAL A 33 -18.19 16.78 -0.29
N GLU A 34 -19.47 16.47 -0.25
CA GLU A 34 -19.98 15.35 0.54
C GLU A 34 -19.41 14.01 0.02
N LYS A 35 -18.98 13.16 0.96
CA LYS A 35 -18.40 11.86 0.62
C LYS A 35 -19.43 10.97 -0.09
N ASN A 36 -19.05 10.44 -1.25
CA ASN A 36 -19.90 9.57 -2.06
C ASN A 36 -19.05 8.51 -2.78
N PHE A 37 -18.94 7.32 -2.21
CA PHE A 37 -18.15 6.23 -2.78
C PHE A 37 -18.71 5.72 -4.11
N SER A 38 -20.01 5.72 -4.32
CA SER A 38 -20.62 5.27 -5.57
C SER A 38 -20.28 6.19 -6.73
N GLU A 39 -20.32 7.51 -6.51
CA GLU A 39 -19.88 8.48 -7.50
C GLU A 39 -18.36 8.46 -7.69
N ALA A 40 -17.59 8.33 -6.61
CA ALA A 40 -16.14 8.19 -6.68
C ALA A 40 -15.73 6.99 -7.56
N TYR A 41 -16.37 5.83 -7.37
CA TYR A 41 -16.10 4.65 -8.17
C TYR A 41 -16.34 4.88 -9.67
N LYS A 42 -17.41 5.57 -10.04
CA LYS A 42 -17.70 5.89 -11.46
C LYS A 42 -16.59 6.74 -12.08
N TRP A 43 -16.12 7.77 -11.36
CA TRP A 43 -15.05 8.63 -11.84
C TRP A 43 -13.71 7.91 -11.90
N PHE A 44 -13.40 7.06 -10.92
CA PHE A 44 -12.22 6.18 -10.99
C PHE A 44 -12.30 5.24 -12.19
N LEU A 45 -13.47 4.67 -12.49
CA LEU A 45 -13.64 3.76 -13.62
C LEU A 45 -13.42 4.47 -14.96
N ILE A 46 -14.00 5.66 -15.15
CA ILE A 46 -13.79 6.46 -16.37
C ILE A 46 -12.30 6.77 -16.57
N SER A 47 -11.62 7.25 -15.54
CA SER A 47 -10.18 7.55 -15.58
C SER A 47 -9.33 6.29 -15.82
N ALA A 48 -9.70 5.17 -15.21
CA ALA A 48 -9.03 3.88 -15.35
C ALA A 48 -9.15 3.32 -16.77
N GLU A 49 -10.32 3.44 -17.38
CA GLU A 49 -10.58 3.04 -18.76
C GLU A 49 -9.82 3.91 -19.77
N ALA A 50 -9.59 5.18 -19.42
CA ALA A 50 -8.70 6.09 -20.17
C ALA A 50 -7.20 5.80 -19.96
N GLY A 51 -6.84 4.76 -19.17
CA GLY A 51 -5.47 4.27 -19.02
C GLY A 51 -4.72 4.87 -17.82
N ASN A 52 -5.36 5.64 -16.95
CA ASN A 52 -4.70 6.17 -15.75
C ASN A 52 -4.41 5.03 -14.77
N LYS A 53 -3.13 4.76 -14.53
CA LYS A 53 -2.68 3.64 -13.69
C LYS A 53 -3.09 3.77 -12.21
N ILE A 54 -3.14 5.00 -11.69
CA ILE A 54 -3.56 5.24 -10.30
C ILE A 54 -5.06 4.95 -10.17
N ALA A 55 -5.87 5.45 -11.11
CA ALA A 55 -7.30 5.18 -11.14
C ALA A 55 -7.60 3.67 -11.27
N GLN A 56 -6.83 2.93 -12.09
CA GLN A 56 -6.95 1.48 -12.18
C GLN A 56 -6.72 0.80 -10.82
N ASN A 57 -5.73 1.24 -10.05
CA ASN A 57 -5.51 0.75 -8.70
C ASN A 57 -6.68 1.11 -7.76
N GLU A 58 -7.22 2.33 -7.84
CA GLU A 58 -8.36 2.75 -7.02
C GLU A 58 -9.64 1.98 -7.34
N VAL A 59 -9.90 1.66 -8.63
CA VAL A 59 -10.98 0.74 -9.03
C VAL A 59 -10.78 -0.65 -8.40
N GLY A 60 -9.56 -1.18 -8.46
CA GLY A 60 -9.20 -2.45 -7.83
C GLY A 60 -9.48 -2.42 -6.31
N ARG A 61 -9.09 -1.36 -5.62
CA ARG A 61 -9.35 -1.18 -4.19
C ARG A 61 -10.85 -1.08 -3.88
N ALA A 62 -11.58 -0.31 -4.65
CA ALA A 62 -13.03 -0.16 -4.49
C ALA A 62 -13.76 -1.51 -4.61
N LEU A 63 -13.39 -2.32 -5.60
CA LEU A 63 -13.94 -3.66 -5.79
C LEU A 63 -13.51 -4.65 -4.69
N ARG A 64 -12.24 -4.58 -4.23
CA ARG A 64 -11.76 -5.41 -3.12
C ARG A 64 -12.51 -5.13 -1.82
N ASP A 65 -12.74 -3.86 -1.53
CA ASP A 65 -13.28 -3.41 -0.25
C ASP A 65 -14.81 -3.26 -0.28
N GLY A 66 -15.44 -3.30 -1.47
CA GLY A 66 -16.88 -3.09 -1.66
C GLY A 66 -17.29 -1.62 -1.47
N LEU A 67 -16.41 -0.68 -1.80
CA LEU A 67 -16.64 0.76 -1.64
C LEU A 67 -17.13 1.38 -2.95
N GLY A 68 -18.41 1.67 -3.02
CA GLY A 68 -19.06 2.28 -4.20
C GLY A 68 -19.45 1.29 -5.30
N ALA A 69 -18.99 0.05 -5.23
CA ALA A 69 -19.37 -1.07 -6.09
C ALA A 69 -19.48 -2.37 -5.25
N PRO A 70 -20.23 -3.39 -5.70
CA PRO A 70 -20.22 -4.68 -5.06
C PRO A 70 -18.81 -5.27 -4.99
N LYS A 71 -18.49 -5.92 -3.89
CA LYS A 71 -17.19 -6.58 -3.70
C LYS A 71 -16.99 -7.68 -4.74
N ASP A 72 -15.87 -7.61 -5.49
CA ASP A 72 -15.47 -8.60 -6.48
C ASP A 72 -13.93 -8.71 -6.50
N MET A 73 -13.41 -9.77 -5.88
CA MET A 73 -11.97 -10.00 -5.76
C MET A 73 -11.32 -10.33 -7.11
N GLN A 74 -12.04 -11.01 -8.00
CA GLN A 74 -11.49 -11.40 -9.31
C GLN A 74 -11.35 -10.17 -10.22
N GLN A 75 -12.36 -9.31 -10.27
CA GLN A 75 -12.26 -8.04 -10.99
C GLN A 75 -11.21 -7.12 -10.36
N ALA A 76 -11.15 -7.03 -9.01
CA ALA A 76 -10.13 -6.25 -8.31
C ALA A 76 -8.72 -6.67 -8.71
N PHE A 77 -8.43 -7.98 -8.71
CA PHE A 77 -7.16 -8.51 -9.16
C PHE A 77 -6.84 -8.11 -10.61
N GLY A 78 -7.81 -8.24 -11.52
CA GLY A 78 -7.65 -7.82 -12.93
C GLY A 78 -7.26 -6.36 -13.08
N TRP A 79 -7.84 -5.45 -12.27
CA TRP A 79 -7.50 -4.04 -12.28
C TRP A 79 -6.13 -3.76 -11.65
N PHE A 80 -5.77 -4.44 -10.57
CA PHE A 80 -4.41 -4.33 -10.00
C PHE A 80 -3.34 -4.76 -11.00
N VAL A 81 -3.57 -5.86 -11.75
CA VAL A 81 -2.64 -6.32 -12.80
C VAL A 81 -2.49 -5.29 -13.91
N LYS A 82 -3.59 -4.68 -14.39
CA LYS A 82 -3.51 -3.61 -15.40
C LYS A 82 -2.64 -2.45 -14.91
N SER A 83 -2.90 -1.96 -13.72
CA SER A 83 -2.14 -0.87 -13.09
C SER A 83 -0.66 -1.23 -12.87
N ALA A 84 -0.39 -2.43 -12.36
CA ALA A 84 0.97 -2.94 -12.13
C ALA A 84 1.78 -3.04 -13.44
N ASN A 85 1.15 -3.48 -14.53
CA ASN A 85 1.79 -3.55 -15.85
C ASN A 85 2.14 -2.16 -16.42
N LEU A 86 1.46 -1.11 -15.96
CA LEU A 86 1.82 0.30 -16.24
C LEU A 86 2.88 0.85 -15.28
N GLY A 87 3.48 0.01 -14.44
CA GLY A 87 4.56 0.38 -13.54
C GLY A 87 4.11 1.08 -12.27
N TYR A 88 2.86 0.92 -11.82
CA TYR A 88 2.42 1.50 -10.54
C TYR A 88 2.79 0.57 -9.38
N LYS A 89 3.72 0.99 -8.53
CA LYS A 89 4.32 0.15 -7.50
C LYS A 89 3.31 -0.33 -6.44
N GLU A 90 2.38 0.53 -6.03
CA GLU A 90 1.35 0.15 -5.06
C GLU A 90 0.41 -0.93 -5.61
N ALA A 91 0.14 -0.91 -6.92
CA ALA A 91 -0.62 -1.98 -7.56
C ALA A 91 0.18 -3.29 -7.63
N MET A 92 1.50 -3.23 -7.85
CA MET A 92 2.35 -4.43 -7.78
C MET A 92 2.29 -5.07 -6.40
N THR A 93 2.31 -4.27 -5.33
CA THR A 93 2.10 -4.76 -3.96
C THR A 93 0.72 -5.41 -3.79
N ASN A 94 -0.35 -4.80 -4.32
CA ASN A 94 -1.68 -5.38 -4.27
C ASN A 94 -1.77 -6.70 -5.05
N VAL A 95 -1.10 -6.82 -6.19
CA VAL A 95 -1.00 -8.10 -6.95
C VAL A 95 -0.25 -9.15 -6.11
N GLY A 96 0.86 -8.77 -5.48
CA GLY A 96 1.61 -9.65 -4.58
C GLY A 96 0.76 -10.16 -3.42
N LEU A 97 -0.01 -9.30 -2.78
CA LEU A 97 -0.96 -9.66 -1.71
C LEU A 97 -2.07 -10.59 -2.21
N ALA A 98 -2.61 -10.33 -3.39
CA ALA A 98 -3.63 -11.17 -3.99
C ALA A 98 -3.12 -12.60 -4.24
N TYR A 99 -1.90 -12.76 -4.74
CA TYR A 99 -1.26 -14.07 -4.89
C TYR A 99 -0.92 -14.71 -3.55
N LEU A 100 -0.46 -13.93 -2.56
CA LEU A 100 -0.11 -14.45 -1.23
C LEU A 100 -1.31 -15.07 -0.51
N ASP A 101 -2.47 -14.42 -0.62
CA ASP A 101 -3.68 -14.80 0.10
C ASP A 101 -4.68 -15.61 -0.75
N GLY A 102 -4.50 -15.64 -2.08
CA GLY A 102 -5.45 -16.26 -3.01
C GLY A 102 -6.72 -15.42 -3.22
N GLN A 103 -6.59 -14.09 -3.19
CA GLN A 103 -7.73 -13.17 -3.33
C GLN A 103 -7.98 -12.85 -4.82
N GLY A 104 -9.04 -13.42 -5.38
CA GLY A 104 -9.39 -13.23 -6.80
C GLY A 104 -8.49 -13.95 -7.80
N VAL A 105 -7.49 -14.69 -7.32
CA VAL A 105 -6.54 -15.50 -8.08
C VAL A 105 -6.16 -16.74 -7.29
N ILE A 106 -5.69 -17.79 -7.98
CA ILE A 106 -5.14 -18.97 -7.29
C ILE A 106 -3.88 -18.55 -6.52
N LYS A 107 -3.84 -18.91 -5.24
CA LYS A 107 -2.69 -18.64 -4.37
C LYS A 107 -1.39 -19.15 -4.99
N ASN A 108 -0.40 -18.27 -5.11
CA ASN A 108 0.93 -18.59 -5.61
C ASN A 108 1.98 -17.73 -4.90
N ILE A 109 2.71 -18.34 -4.00
CA ILE A 109 3.70 -17.65 -3.17
C ILE A 109 4.89 -17.15 -4.00
N GLN A 110 5.29 -17.90 -5.02
CA GLN A 110 6.42 -17.50 -5.86
C GLN A 110 6.09 -16.22 -6.64
N ASP A 111 4.90 -16.17 -7.24
CA ASP A 111 4.43 -14.97 -7.94
C ASP A 111 4.28 -13.79 -6.97
N ALA A 112 3.79 -14.03 -5.74
CA ALA A 112 3.70 -12.99 -4.71
C ALA A 112 5.08 -12.37 -4.42
N ILE A 113 6.12 -13.21 -4.22
CA ILE A 113 7.49 -12.75 -3.96
C ILE A 113 8.02 -11.94 -5.14
N GLU A 114 7.79 -12.39 -6.37
CA GLU A 114 8.25 -11.68 -7.57
C GLU A 114 7.60 -10.28 -7.68
N TRP A 115 6.29 -10.19 -7.43
CA TRP A 115 5.61 -8.91 -7.45
C TRP A 115 6.04 -7.98 -6.32
N PHE A 116 6.25 -8.51 -5.10
CA PHE A 116 6.80 -7.72 -4.01
C PHE A 116 8.21 -7.21 -4.32
N ARG A 117 9.08 -8.02 -4.95
CA ARG A 117 10.42 -7.57 -5.38
C ARG A 117 10.33 -6.43 -6.38
N LYS A 118 9.51 -6.59 -7.45
CA LYS A 118 9.31 -5.53 -8.45
C LYS A 118 8.82 -4.21 -7.83
N SER A 119 7.98 -4.29 -6.82
CA SER A 119 7.47 -3.14 -6.10
C SER A 119 8.52 -2.53 -5.17
N ALA A 120 9.22 -3.37 -4.40
CA ALA A 120 10.29 -2.95 -3.49
C ALA A 120 11.46 -2.29 -4.23
N ASP A 121 11.82 -2.78 -5.42
CA ASP A 121 12.85 -2.18 -6.28
C ASP A 121 12.47 -0.74 -6.72
N GLN A 122 11.19 -0.38 -6.65
CA GLN A 122 10.69 0.98 -6.87
C GLN A 122 10.47 1.75 -5.55
N GLY A 123 10.91 1.22 -4.43
CA GLY A 123 10.81 1.85 -3.12
C GLY A 123 9.39 1.89 -2.56
N ASP A 124 8.58 0.85 -2.79
CA ASP A 124 7.30 0.70 -2.09
C ASP A 124 7.52 0.12 -0.68
N ALA A 125 7.24 0.93 0.32
CA ALA A 125 7.48 0.57 1.71
C ALA A 125 6.65 -0.64 2.19
N ASN A 126 5.46 -0.86 1.63
CA ASN A 126 4.64 -2.02 1.97
C ASN A 126 5.24 -3.31 1.40
N ALA A 127 5.72 -3.28 0.15
CA ALA A 127 6.40 -4.43 -0.45
C ALA A 127 7.69 -4.77 0.29
N GLU A 128 8.51 -3.77 0.62
CA GLU A 128 9.72 -3.93 1.44
C GLU A 128 9.40 -4.58 2.79
N TYR A 129 8.34 -4.12 3.45
CA TYR A 129 7.86 -4.68 4.71
C TYR A 129 7.43 -6.15 4.58
N HIS A 130 6.64 -6.49 3.56
CA HIS A 130 6.20 -7.87 3.35
C HIS A 130 7.38 -8.81 3.08
N LEU A 131 8.33 -8.40 2.22
CA LEU A 131 9.56 -9.16 1.99
C LEU A 131 10.41 -9.30 3.26
N ALA A 132 10.55 -8.23 4.05
CA ALA A 132 11.28 -8.27 5.32
C ALA A 132 10.67 -9.29 6.29
N LYS A 133 9.35 -9.35 6.39
CA LYS A 133 8.63 -10.35 7.20
C LYS A 133 8.88 -11.77 6.71
N MET A 134 8.85 -11.99 5.39
CA MET A 134 9.08 -13.31 4.80
C MET A 134 10.52 -13.77 5.05
N TYR A 135 11.53 -12.92 4.84
CA TYR A 135 12.93 -13.23 5.13
C TYR A 135 13.23 -13.41 6.62
N SER A 136 12.56 -12.65 7.50
CA SER A 136 12.74 -12.75 8.94
C SER A 136 12.14 -14.04 9.51
N SER A 137 10.97 -14.44 9.04
CA SER A 137 10.25 -15.63 9.52
C SER A 137 10.74 -16.92 8.89
N GLY A 138 11.32 -16.86 7.70
CA GLY A 138 11.64 -18.04 6.88
C GLY A 138 10.42 -18.76 6.32
N VAL A 139 9.24 -18.18 6.46
CA VAL A 139 8.01 -18.72 5.88
C VAL A 139 7.98 -18.37 4.39
N HIS A 140 7.88 -19.40 3.56
CA HIS A 140 7.81 -19.31 2.09
C HIS A 140 9.11 -18.96 1.36
N ILE A 141 10.16 -18.50 2.06
CA ILE A 141 11.47 -18.15 1.51
C ILE A 141 12.56 -18.54 2.51
N SER A 142 13.76 -18.88 2.04
CA SER A 142 14.88 -19.16 2.94
C SER A 142 15.14 -17.95 3.86
N PRO A 143 15.29 -18.16 5.18
CA PRO A 143 15.52 -17.07 6.12
C PRO A 143 16.78 -16.29 5.76
N ASN A 144 16.69 -14.99 5.77
CA ASN A 144 17.83 -14.08 5.62
C ASN A 144 17.64 -12.87 6.53
N PRO A 145 18.05 -12.97 7.82
CA PRO A 145 17.85 -11.88 8.77
C PRO A 145 18.52 -10.57 8.37
N THR A 146 19.67 -10.63 7.70
CA THR A 146 20.38 -9.44 7.24
C THR A 146 19.61 -8.70 6.17
N GLU A 147 19.02 -9.42 5.20
CA GLU A 147 18.18 -8.82 4.17
C GLU A 147 16.85 -8.33 4.74
N ALA A 148 16.27 -9.10 5.68
CA ALA A 148 15.08 -8.68 6.42
C ALA A 148 15.31 -7.35 7.14
N PHE A 149 16.45 -7.17 7.80
CA PHE A 149 16.80 -5.92 8.46
C PHE A 149 16.91 -4.76 7.48
N LYS A 150 17.60 -4.93 6.35
CA LYS A 150 17.75 -3.86 5.33
C LYS A 150 16.41 -3.41 4.78
N LEU A 151 15.56 -4.36 4.39
CA LEU A 151 14.23 -4.08 3.87
C LEU A 151 13.34 -3.41 4.92
N MET A 152 13.37 -3.89 6.17
CA MET A 152 12.62 -3.29 7.28
C MET A 152 13.09 -1.86 7.55
N GLN A 153 14.40 -1.61 7.48
CA GLN A 153 14.98 -0.28 7.65
C GLN A 153 14.55 0.66 6.52
N SER A 154 14.59 0.19 5.27
CA SER A 154 14.11 0.96 4.11
C SER A 154 12.63 1.33 4.26
N ALA A 155 11.76 0.37 4.57
CA ALA A 155 10.34 0.60 4.78
C ALA A 155 10.07 1.61 5.91
N ALA A 156 10.83 1.54 7.00
CA ALA A 156 10.72 2.46 8.13
C ALA A 156 11.17 3.89 7.78
N ILE A 157 12.25 4.04 7.01
CA ILE A 157 12.75 5.31 6.50
C ILE A 157 11.74 5.92 5.53
N ASN A 158 11.11 5.11 4.68
CA ASN A 158 10.05 5.50 3.75
C ASN A 158 8.71 5.82 4.45
N GLY A 159 8.68 5.84 5.78
CA GLY A 159 7.56 6.35 6.58
C GLY A 159 6.50 5.31 6.94
N LEU A 160 6.71 4.02 6.66
CA LEU A 160 5.74 2.99 7.07
C LEU A 160 5.80 2.79 8.59
N VAL A 161 4.77 3.27 9.29
CA VAL A 161 4.72 3.31 10.77
C VAL A 161 4.88 1.93 11.40
N VAL A 162 4.21 0.91 10.85
CA VAL A 162 4.38 -0.47 11.34
C VAL A 162 5.82 -0.96 11.17
N ALA A 163 6.51 -0.58 10.10
CA ALA A 163 7.91 -0.93 9.89
C ALA A 163 8.83 -0.18 10.86
N GLN A 164 8.54 1.07 11.22
CA GLN A 164 9.28 1.81 12.24
C GLN A 164 9.25 1.06 13.59
N ARG A 165 8.08 0.64 14.03
CA ARG A 165 7.95 -0.16 15.26
C ARG A 165 8.69 -1.48 15.18
N GLU A 166 8.51 -2.25 14.10
CA GLU A 166 9.16 -3.55 13.95
C GLU A 166 10.69 -3.43 13.77
N LEU A 167 11.18 -2.35 13.17
CA LEU A 167 12.61 -2.04 13.11
C LEU A 167 13.19 -1.83 14.52
N GLY A 168 12.45 -1.14 15.39
CA GLY A 168 12.82 -1.02 16.80
C GLY A 168 12.90 -2.38 17.49
N GLU A 169 11.94 -3.27 17.22
CA GLU A 169 12.01 -4.66 17.73
C GLU A 169 13.20 -5.44 17.15
N PHE A 170 13.58 -5.22 15.88
CA PHE A 170 14.78 -5.83 15.27
C PHE A 170 16.05 -5.39 15.99
N TYR A 171 16.21 -4.09 16.28
CA TYR A 171 17.34 -3.58 17.08
C TYR A 171 17.35 -4.14 18.50
N SER A 172 16.19 -4.24 19.16
CA SER A 172 16.05 -4.79 20.51
C SER A 172 16.49 -6.26 20.59
N LYS A 173 16.15 -7.06 19.57
CA LYS A 173 16.43 -8.51 19.53
C LYS A 173 17.75 -8.83 18.83
N GLY A 174 18.30 -7.93 18.04
CA GLY A 174 19.47 -8.16 17.19
C GLY A 174 19.15 -9.01 15.95
N VAL A 175 17.99 -8.80 15.33
CA VAL A 175 17.58 -9.52 14.11
C VAL A 175 18.29 -8.90 12.91
N GLY A 176 19.20 -9.63 12.30
CA GLY A 176 19.98 -9.19 11.14
C GLY A 176 20.96 -8.02 11.41
N THR A 177 21.08 -7.60 12.66
CA THR A 177 21.95 -6.54 13.14
C THR A 177 22.43 -6.82 14.56
N THR A 178 23.34 -6.03 15.10
CA THR A 178 23.68 -6.07 16.53
C THR A 178 22.57 -5.44 17.37
N LYS A 179 22.35 -5.99 18.59
CA LYS A 179 21.43 -5.39 19.54
C LYS A 179 21.83 -3.95 19.83
N ASN A 180 20.86 -3.04 19.76
CA ASN A 180 21.05 -1.63 20.02
C ASN A 180 19.79 -1.03 20.70
N PRO A 181 19.76 -1.00 22.05
CA PRO A 181 18.61 -0.48 22.78
C PRO A 181 18.28 0.99 22.49
N SER A 182 19.30 1.81 22.23
CA SER A 182 19.09 3.22 21.89
C SER A 182 18.36 3.38 20.57
N MET A 183 18.79 2.65 19.53
CA MET A 183 18.10 2.65 18.24
C MET A 183 16.70 2.00 18.33
N ALA A 184 16.56 0.98 19.18
CA ALA A 184 15.26 0.38 19.43
C ALA A 184 14.27 1.40 19.99
N PHE A 185 14.68 2.14 21.02
CA PHE A 185 13.87 3.20 21.62
C PHE A 185 13.53 4.30 20.60
N GLU A 186 14.51 4.78 19.85
CA GLU A 186 14.34 5.84 18.84
C GLU A 186 13.26 5.47 17.81
N TRP A 187 13.34 4.28 17.23
CA TRP A 187 12.41 3.84 16.21
C TRP A 187 11.01 3.54 16.77
N ILE A 188 10.91 2.96 17.97
CA ILE A 188 9.62 2.74 18.63
C ILE A 188 8.97 4.09 18.99
N ASN A 189 9.78 5.06 19.48
CA ASN A 189 9.28 6.41 19.77
C ASN A 189 8.75 7.11 18.52
N LYS A 190 9.48 7.00 17.40
CA LYS A 190 9.03 7.54 16.11
C LYS A 190 7.70 6.93 15.63
N ALA A 191 7.51 5.63 15.81
CA ALA A 191 6.23 4.98 15.54
C ALA A 191 5.11 5.47 16.47
N SER A 192 5.44 5.67 17.76
CA SER A 192 4.52 6.22 18.76
C SER A 192 4.05 7.64 18.41
N GLU A 193 4.95 8.50 17.94
CA GLU A 193 4.62 9.85 17.45
C GLU A 193 3.66 9.84 16.23
N ASN A 194 3.56 8.74 15.55
CA ASN A 194 2.61 8.48 14.44
C ASN A 194 1.40 7.64 14.86
N ASP A 195 1.01 7.70 16.13
CA ASP A 195 -0.17 7.06 16.71
C ASP A 195 -0.20 5.50 16.62
N ASP A 196 0.97 4.83 16.56
CA ASP A 196 1.02 3.37 16.67
C ASP A 196 0.76 2.93 18.12
N GLY A 197 -0.46 2.45 18.40
CA GLY A 197 -0.87 2.05 19.75
C GLY A 197 -0.01 0.94 20.36
N ARG A 198 0.61 0.06 19.54
CA ARG A 198 1.53 -0.97 20.03
C ARG A 198 2.90 -0.38 20.37
N ALA A 199 3.34 0.67 19.66
CA ALA A 199 4.55 1.40 20.02
C ALA A 199 4.39 2.12 21.38
N HIS A 200 3.22 2.76 21.63
CA HIS A 200 2.91 3.31 22.95
C HIS A 200 3.03 2.29 24.08
N TYR A 201 2.49 1.07 23.85
CA TYR A 201 2.59 -0.01 24.82
C TYR A 201 4.04 -0.46 25.07
N LEU A 202 4.85 -0.58 23.99
CA LEU A 202 6.26 -0.99 24.11
C LEU A 202 7.13 0.04 24.85
N LEU A 203 6.82 1.33 24.75
CA LEU A 203 7.53 2.38 25.47
C LEU A 203 7.17 2.44 26.98
N ALA A 204 6.05 1.84 27.37
CA ALA A 204 5.59 1.81 28.75
C ALA A 204 6.19 0.66 29.57
N GLN A 205 6.98 -0.22 28.96
CA GLN A 205 7.65 -1.39 29.58
C GLN A 205 9.11 -1.10 29.90
#